data_0d5c509a8e0f71f97893a1c624b0dfb4
#
_entry.id   0d5c509a8e0f71f97893a1c624b0dfb4
#
_cell.length_a   1.000
_cell.length_b   1.000
_cell.length_c   1.000
_cell.angle_alpha   90.00
_cell.angle_beta   90.00
_cell.angle_gamma   90.00
#
_symmetry.space_group_name_H-M   'P 1'
#
loop_
_entity.id
_entity.type
_entity.pdbx_description
1 polymer ?
#
loop_
_entity_poly.entity_id
_entity_poly.type
_entity_poly.pdbx_seq_one_letter_code
_entity_poly.pdbx_strand_id
1 'polypeptide(L)'
;MSVRKPKNLEPKAADLIRDLYKSYKYYKRRFGTKDPVFFMIAAKTIEEIGELANYNPAYMPKGFDSTKIYAIRNLIAHEFSQHSTAKAIWSMINGGLAKEMKHFY
;
A
#
# COMPACT_ATOMS: atom_id res chain seq x y z
N MET A 1 -8.24 -13.01 22.44
CA MET A 1 -8.20 -12.69 22.13
C MET A 1 -7.90 -12.13 21.36
N SER A 2 -7.90 -11.96 21.11
CA SER A 2 -7.70 -11.42 20.48
C SER A 2 -7.62 -10.87 19.50
N VAL A 3 -7.51 -10.83 19.21
CA VAL A 3 -7.59 -10.48 18.06
C VAL A 3 -8.49 -9.48 17.59
N ARG A 4 -9.02 -8.96 18.23
CA ARG A 4 -9.84 -8.06 17.93
C ARG A 4 -9.28 -6.80 17.44
N LYS A 5 -8.10 -6.60 17.47
CA LYS A 5 -7.50 -5.52 17.06
C LYS A 5 -7.87 -5.01 15.70
N PRO A 6 -7.96 -5.73 14.63
CA PRO A 6 -8.39 -5.24 13.34
C PRO A 6 -9.75 -4.61 13.39
N LYS A 7 -10.64 -5.16 14.23
CA LYS A 7 -11.93 -4.62 14.35
C LYS A 7 -11.91 -3.22 14.88
N ASN A 8 -11.04 -2.93 15.81
CA ASN A 8 -10.96 -1.61 16.40
C ASN A 8 -10.45 -0.58 15.42
N LEU A 9 -9.74 -1.01 14.39
CA LEU A 9 -9.19 -0.11 13.41
C LEU A 9 -10.14 0.15 12.25
N GLU A 10 -11.17 -0.66 12.11
CA GLU A 10 -12.04 -0.58 10.95
C GLU A 10 -12.52 0.81 10.56
N PRO A 11 -13.06 1.59 11.47
CA PRO A 11 -13.55 2.92 11.10
C PRO A 11 -12.45 3.87 10.67
N LYS A 12 -11.20 3.57 11.05
CA LYS A 12 -10.08 4.46 10.76
C LYS A 12 -9.15 3.93 9.68
N ALA A 13 -9.45 2.76 9.13
CA ALA A 13 -8.55 2.15 8.16
C ALA A 13 -8.32 3.04 6.96
N ALA A 14 -9.37 3.67 6.45
CA ALA A 14 -9.24 4.55 5.29
C ALA A 14 -8.36 5.75 5.61
N ASP A 15 -8.48 6.30 6.82
CA ASP A 15 -7.66 7.43 7.24
C ASP A 15 -6.20 7.03 7.34
N LEU A 16 -5.93 5.86 7.88
CA LEU A 16 -4.57 5.36 8.00
C LEU A 16 -3.94 5.16 6.62
N ILE A 17 -4.72 4.63 5.69
CA ILE A 17 -4.23 4.43 4.33
C ILE A 17 -3.92 5.77 3.68
N ARG A 18 -4.78 6.79 3.86
CA ARG A 18 -4.52 8.12 3.33
C ARG A 18 -3.24 8.70 3.93
N ASP A 19 -3.01 8.51 5.23
CA ASP A 19 -1.80 9.00 5.89
C ASP A 19 -0.56 8.31 5.34
N LEU A 20 -0.62 7.01 5.13
CA LEU A 20 0.49 6.27 4.53
C LEU A 20 0.81 6.81 3.15
N TYR A 21 -0.22 7.08 2.35
CA TYR A 21 -0.02 7.60 1.01
C TYR A 21 0.54 9.01 1.04
N LYS A 22 0.13 9.81 2.00
CA LYS A 22 0.63 11.17 2.14
C LYS A 22 2.13 11.14 2.45
N SER A 23 2.56 10.28 3.35
CA SER A 23 3.98 10.10 3.65
C SER A 23 4.74 9.62 2.43
N TYR A 24 4.15 8.67 1.71
CA TYR A 24 4.76 8.15 0.49
C TYR A 24 5.02 9.27 -0.52
N LYS A 25 4.04 10.15 -0.74
CA LYS A 25 4.21 11.26 -1.68
C LYS A 25 5.30 12.22 -1.22
N TYR A 26 5.38 12.45 0.08
CA TYR A 26 6.41 13.30 0.65
C TYR A 26 7.80 12.73 0.34
N TYR A 27 8.00 11.45 0.61
CA TYR A 27 9.30 10.82 0.38
C TYR A 27 9.62 10.67 -1.10
N LYS A 28 8.61 10.51 -1.93
CA LYS A 28 8.80 10.45 -3.37
C LYS A 28 9.41 11.76 -3.87
N ARG A 29 8.92 12.88 -3.36
CA ARG A 29 9.48 14.19 -3.72
C ARG A 29 10.85 14.39 -3.13
N ARG A 30 11.05 13.92 -1.91
CA ARG A 30 12.30 14.14 -1.19
C ARG A 30 13.47 13.35 -1.78
N PHE A 31 13.25 12.09 -2.09
CA PHE A 31 14.32 11.20 -2.58
C PHE A 31 14.35 11.01 -4.08
N GLY A 32 13.22 11.09 -4.73
CA GLY A 32 13.11 10.78 -6.15
C GLY A 32 12.87 9.30 -6.38
N THR A 33 12.31 8.97 -7.54
CA THR A 33 11.88 7.61 -7.82
C THR A 33 13.03 6.64 -8.07
N LYS A 34 14.23 7.15 -8.34
CA LYS A 34 15.38 6.27 -8.63
C LYS A 34 16.21 5.94 -7.41
N ASP A 35 15.89 6.53 -6.26
CA ASP A 35 16.65 6.30 -5.05
C ASP A 35 16.29 4.95 -4.44
N PRO A 36 17.29 4.09 -4.15
CA PRO A 36 16.99 2.78 -3.53
C PRO A 36 16.26 2.90 -2.20
N VAL A 37 16.54 3.98 -1.45
CA VAL A 37 15.83 4.19 -0.18
C VAL A 37 14.35 4.42 -0.45
N PHE A 38 14.04 5.20 -1.48
CA PHE A 38 12.65 5.42 -1.82
C PHE A 38 11.98 4.12 -2.27
N PHE A 39 12.69 3.27 -2.99
CA PHE A 39 12.14 1.98 -3.41
C PHE A 39 11.69 1.17 -2.19
N MET A 40 12.51 1.16 -1.13
CA MET A 40 12.18 0.43 0.09
C MET A 40 10.98 1.06 0.80
N ILE A 41 10.92 2.38 0.82
CA ILE A 41 9.79 3.09 1.42
C ILE A 41 8.51 2.76 0.66
N ALA A 42 8.59 2.74 -0.67
CA ALA A 42 7.44 2.41 -1.50
C ALA A 42 6.95 0.99 -1.23
N ALA A 43 7.88 0.05 -1.16
CA ALA A 43 7.54 -1.34 -0.87
C ALA A 43 6.83 -1.46 0.47
N LYS A 44 7.37 -0.81 1.49
CA LYS A 44 6.77 -0.87 2.83
C LYS A 44 5.39 -0.23 2.84
N THR A 45 5.23 0.89 2.14
CA THR A 45 3.93 1.55 2.06
C THR A 45 2.88 0.65 1.42
N ILE A 46 3.24 0.03 0.30
CA ILE A 46 2.33 -0.87 -0.40
C ILE A 46 1.95 -2.05 0.49
N GLU A 47 2.94 -2.58 1.20
CA GLU A 47 2.71 -3.70 2.11
C GLU A 47 1.72 -3.31 3.21
N GLU A 48 1.89 -2.15 3.81
CA GLU A 48 1.02 -1.70 4.88
C GLU A 48 -0.40 -1.40 4.38
N ILE A 49 -0.50 -0.77 3.22
CA ILE A 49 -1.81 -0.49 2.63
C ILE A 49 -2.53 -1.80 2.32
N GLY A 50 -1.80 -2.76 1.76
CA GLY A 50 -2.37 -4.06 1.44
C GLY A 50 -2.90 -4.78 2.67
N GLU A 51 -2.14 -4.70 3.75
CA GLU A 51 -2.52 -5.35 5.00
C GLU A 51 -3.79 -4.71 5.57
N LEU A 52 -3.80 -3.37 5.64
CA LEU A 52 -4.96 -2.66 6.16
C LEU A 52 -6.21 -2.92 5.32
N ALA A 53 -6.05 -2.92 4.00
CA ALA A 53 -7.19 -3.15 3.12
C ALA A 53 -7.73 -4.57 3.28
N ASN A 54 -6.83 -5.54 3.45
CA ASN A 54 -7.23 -6.93 3.58
C ASN A 54 -8.02 -7.17 4.86
N TYR A 55 -7.64 -6.50 5.95
CA TYR A 55 -8.34 -6.68 7.22
C TYR A 55 -9.60 -5.83 7.35
N ASN A 56 -9.77 -4.83 6.52
CA ASN A 56 -10.89 -3.90 6.63
C ASN A 56 -11.62 -3.68 5.30
N PRO A 57 -12.00 -4.75 4.61
CA PRO A 57 -12.58 -4.60 3.26
C PRO A 57 -13.87 -3.80 3.24
N ALA A 58 -14.67 -3.89 4.30
CA ALA A 58 -15.94 -3.20 4.36
C ALA A 58 -15.80 -1.67 4.39
N TYR A 59 -14.62 -1.20 4.75
CA TYR A 59 -14.38 0.25 4.87
C TYR A 59 -13.56 0.81 3.73
N MET A 60 -13.29 0.00 2.72
CA MET A 60 -12.55 0.47 1.55
C MET A 60 -13.51 1.15 0.58
N PRO A 61 -13.08 2.22 -0.07
CA PRO A 61 -13.96 2.92 -1.00
C PRO A 61 -14.28 2.09 -2.22
N LYS A 62 -15.42 2.39 -2.81
CA LYS A 62 -15.85 1.70 -4.00
C LYS A 62 -14.84 1.94 -5.13
N GLY A 63 -14.53 0.91 -5.85
CA GLY A 63 -13.59 1.01 -6.96
C GLY A 63 -12.15 0.72 -6.60
N PHE A 64 -11.83 0.76 -5.30
CA PHE A 64 -10.47 0.43 -4.86
C PHE A 64 -10.25 -1.08 -4.97
N ASP A 65 -9.17 -1.47 -5.64
CA ASP A 65 -8.89 -2.88 -5.88
C ASP A 65 -8.04 -3.48 -4.76
N SER A 66 -8.71 -3.84 -3.67
CA SER A 66 -8.05 -4.43 -2.51
C SER A 66 -7.33 -5.72 -2.86
N THR A 67 -7.91 -6.52 -3.73
CA THR A 67 -7.33 -7.80 -4.12
C THR A 67 -5.99 -7.61 -4.82
N LYS A 68 -5.93 -6.64 -5.71
CA LYS A 68 -4.70 -6.35 -6.45
C LYS A 68 -3.61 -5.89 -5.49
N ILE A 69 -3.95 -4.95 -4.60
CA ILE A 69 -2.97 -4.42 -3.65
C ILE A 69 -2.50 -5.51 -2.71
N TYR A 70 -3.41 -6.36 -2.25
CA TYR A 70 -3.04 -7.44 -1.35
C TYR A 70 -2.15 -8.48 -2.04
N ALA A 71 -2.39 -8.75 -3.32
CA ALA A 71 -1.53 -9.66 -4.07
C ALA A 71 -0.11 -9.12 -4.14
N ILE A 72 0.05 -7.82 -4.36
CA ILE A 72 1.36 -7.21 -4.39
C ILE A 72 2.00 -7.25 -3.00
N ARG A 73 1.22 -7.01 -1.95
CA ARG A 73 1.69 -7.13 -0.58
C ARG A 73 2.28 -8.52 -0.32
N ASN A 74 1.62 -9.56 -0.81
CA ASN A 74 2.12 -10.92 -0.63
C ASN A 74 3.44 -11.17 -1.35
N LEU A 75 3.60 -10.60 -2.53
CA LEU A 75 4.86 -10.69 -3.25
C LEU A 75 5.97 -10.03 -2.43
N ILE A 76 5.70 -8.86 -1.89
CA ILE A 76 6.68 -8.13 -1.09
C ILE A 76 7.06 -8.92 0.16
N ALA A 77 6.06 -9.49 0.82
CA ALA A 77 6.29 -10.20 2.07
C ALA A 77 7.03 -11.52 1.90
N HIS A 78 6.80 -12.20 0.78
CA HIS A 78 7.32 -13.56 0.62
C HIS A 78 8.35 -13.73 -0.48
N GLU A 79 8.40 -12.82 -1.44
CA GLU A 79 9.28 -12.97 -2.59
C GLU A 79 9.96 -11.64 -2.96
N PHE A 80 10.36 -10.89 -1.95
CA PHE A 80 10.87 -9.55 -2.18
C PHE A 80 12.04 -9.49 -3.16
N SER A 81 12.92 -10.47 -3.13
CA SER A 81 14.10 -10.47 -3.99
C SER A 81 13.82 -10.87 -5.44
N GLN A 82 12.60 -11.28 -5.74
CA GLN A 82 12.29 -11.73 -7.10
C GLN A 82 12.11 -10.55 -8.04
N HIS A 83 12.49 -10.78 -9.30
CA HIS A 83 12.36 -9.76 -10.33
C HIS A 83 10.90 -9.33 -10.52
N SER A 84 9.98 -10.29 -10.47
CA SER A 84 8.55 -9.99 -10.64
C SER A 84 8.03 -9.08 -9.53
N THR A 85 8.55 -9.24 -8.31
CA THR A 85 8.15 -8.38 -7.21
C THR A 85 8.64 -6.95 -7.45
N ALA A 86 9.90 -6.79 -7.85
CA ALA A 86 10.45 -5.47 -8.16
C ALA A 86 9.64 -4.80 -9.27
N LYS A 87 9.25 -5.56 -10.27
CA LYS A 87 8.45 -5.05 -11.36
C LYS A 87 7.10 -4.54 -10.88
N ALA A 88 6.47 -5.30 -9.99
CA ALA A 88 5.17 -4.91 -9.42
C ALA A 88 5.31 -3.62 -8.62
N ILE A 89 6.37 -3.51 -7.82
CA ILE A 89 6.62 -2.31 -7.02
C ILE A 89 6.82 -1.10 -7.93
N TRP A 90 7.63 -1.26 -8.99
CA TRP A 90 7.87 -0.16 -9.94
C TRP A 90 6.60 0.26 -10.64
N SER A 91 5.73 -0.69 -10.97
CA SER A 91 4.45 -0.37 -11.59
C SER A 91 3.60 0.49 -10.67
N MET A 92 3.63 0.20 -9.37
CA MET A 92 2.90 1.00 -8.39
C MET A 92 3.50 2.39 -8.24
N ILE A 93 4.83 2.48 -8.24
CA ILE A 93 5.52 3.78 -8.17
C ILE A 93 5.20 4.63 -9.38
N ASN A 94 5.13 4.00 -10.55
CA ASN A 94 4.93 4.71 -11.81
C ASN A 94 3.48 5.01 -12.15
N GLY A 95 2.61 5.02 -11.17
CA GLY A 95 1.24 5.45 -11.37
C GLY A 95 0.18 4.51 -10.83
N GLY A 96 0.52 3.24 -10.62
CA GLY A 96 -0.46 2.28 -10.14
C GLY A 96 -1.03 2.64 -8.78
N LEU A 97 -0.16 3.06 -7.86
CA LEU A 97 -0.62 3.41 -6.53
C LEU A 97 -1.50 4.67 -6.57
N ALA A 98 -1.11 5.67 -7.34
CA ALA A 98 -1.90 6.89 -7.47
C ALA A 98 -3.28 6.57 -8.04
N LYS A 99 -3.33 5.68 -9.01
CA LYS A 99 -4.58 5.28 -9.62
C LYS A 99 -5.52 4.65 -8.60
N GLU A 100 -4.99 3.79 -7.75
CA GLU A 100 -5.81 3.15 -6.73
C GLU A 100 -6.21 4.14 -5.64
N MET A 101 -5.28 4.99 -5.24
CA MET A 101 -5.52 5.91 -4.13
C MET A 101 -6.53 7.00 -4.45
N LYS A 102 -6.77 7.28 -5.73
CA LYS A 102 -7.76 8.31 -6.07
C LYS A 102 -9.15 7.95 -5.56
N HIS A 103 -9.42 6.68 -5.32
CA HIS A 103 -10.71 6.25 -4.80
C HIS A 103 -10.93 6.65 -3.34
N PHE A 104 -9.86 7.07 -2.66
CA PHE A 104 -9.94 7.50 -1.27
C PHE A 104 -10.23 9.00 -1.13
N TYR A 105 -10.28 9.71 -2.22
CA TYR A 105 -10.51 11.15 -2.26
C TYR A 105 -11.62 11.52 -3.25
#